data_122d9ac7d083e8ef6e4cb3d2288e3227
#
_entry.id   122d9ac7d083e8ef6e4cb3d2288e3227
#
_cell.length_a   1.000
_cell.length_b   1.000
_cell.length_c   1.000
_cell.angle_alpha   90.00
_cell.angle_beta   90.00
_cell.angle_gamma   90.00
#
_symmetry.space_group_name_H-M   'P 1'
#
loop_
_entity.id
_entity.type
_entity.pdbx_description
1 polymer ?
#
loop_
_entity_poly.entity_id
_entity_poly.type
_entity_poly.pdbx_seq_one_letter_code
_entity_poly.pdbx_strand_id
1 'polypeptide(L)'
;MPAGRPPSDIDQYKEEISSSFLNGQSASNITKILSDKYQITVHSQTIRRRLQQWGVSRTNHESKELEDKIKELYFQHGLRDRQIIHALEKNGIKISQSTLTTIRRRLGLHRRVVNLEDIQNINDLVRAEVQKQLNSGRIEGYGRGHLYRFFRLKGYNIARDRLYSIVQELDPDGVKRRKSDVYRRRGDNRTQISVLRQFLEVLQETKIQPRYIRSDKGGETVLVAAAHYLLLKEQYENLFLQDCYLYGTSTSNQRIEAWWSQLTKSLLFIFRDYFLKLSNDGYFKKNSLADRIAILAIYMPMAREEIASYINVWNTHGIRKQSHRINSINGQPNVLYHLSEDGIQDYGSKPDQVVLQTLLDEHNFELDEYLPLDTLNWCQQKLQSQGFERIKLEDLNEHGERTHFIAYLYLRDQINLHIATQSEPQLRECEKPTQEELHLQ
;
A
#
# COMPACT_ATOMS: atom_id res chain seq x y z
N MET A 1 28.97 0.74 60.46
CA MET A 1 28.49 1.37 59.22
C MET A 1 27.61 2.53 59.64
N PRO A 2 27.83 3.79 59.22
CA PRO A 2 26.93 4.87 59.58
C PRO A 2 25.59 4.62 58.90
N ALA A 3 24.49 4.70 59.67
CA ALA A 3 23.14 4.57 59.17
C ALA A 3 22.88 5.60 58.11
N GLY A 4 22.50 5.14 56.90
CA GLY A 4 22.15 6.01 55.79
C GLY A 4 21.00 6.95 56.17
N ARG A 5 21.04 8.18 55.67
CA ARG A 5 20.02 9.19 55.89
C ARG A 5 18.63 8.57 55.62
N PRO A 6 17.64 8.71 56.52
CA PRO A 6 16.33 8.14 56.30
C PRO A 6 15.75 8.64 54.99
N PRO A 7 15.03 7.79 54.21
CA PRO A 7 14.46 8.20 52.95
C PRO A 7 13.49 9.36 53.22
N SER A 8 13.65 10.45 52.46
CA SER A 8 12.70 11.56 52.48
C SER A 8 11.35 11.04 51.97
N ASP A 9 10.33 11.12 52.86
CA ASP A 9 8.98 10.71 52.50
C ASP A 9 8.34 11.76 51.59
N ILE A 10 8.48 11.55 50.27
CA ILE A 10 7.85 12.40 49.24
C ILE A 10 6.61 11.73 48.64
N ASP A 11 6.23 10.54 49.12
CA ASP A 11 5.13 9.77 48.58
C ASP A 11 3.78 10.46 48.80
N GLN A 12 3.65 11.26 49.88
CA GLN A 12 2.47 12.11 50.11
C GLN A 12 2.25 13.19 49.00
N TYR A 13 3.28 13.55 48.26
CA TYR A 13 3.21 14.52 47.12
C TYR A 13 3.19 13.82 45.78
N LYS A 14 2.90 12.52 45.73
CA LYS A 14 2.92 11.71 44.51
C LYS A 14 2.09 12.32 43.38
N GLU A 15 0.86 12.74 43.67
CA GLU A 15 -0.06 13.29 42.64
C GLU A 15 0.46 14.61 42.08
N GLU A 16 0.95 15.51 42.94
CA GLU A 16 1.49 16.79 42.50
C GLU A 16 2.78 16.64 41.69
N ILE A 17 3.70 15.77 42.17
CA ILE A 17 4.95 15.46 41.46
C ILE A 17 4.63 14.84 40.11
N SER A 18 3.67 13.90 40.03
CA SER A 18 3.27 13.22 38.83
C SER A 18 2.62 14.19 37.83
N SER A 19 1.69 15.02 38.30
CA SER A 19 1.02 16.05 37.49
C SER A 19 2.03 17.07 36.96
N SER A 20 2.89 17.61 37.82
CA SER A 20 3.94 18.56 37.42
C SER A 20 4.87 17.94 36.38
N PHE A 21 5.24 16.67 36.56
CA PHE A 21 6.06 15.95 35.60
C PHE A 21 5.34 15.75 34.25
N LEU A 22 4.08 15.32 34.26
CA LEU A 22 3.27 15.13 33.04
C LEU A 22 3.05 16.46 32.31
N ASN A 23 2.93 17.58 33.05
CA ASN A 23 2.81 18.94 32.49
C ASN A 23 4.13 19.54 31.96
N GLY A 24 5.20 18.75 31.86
CA GLY A 24 6.43 19.19 31.22
C GLY A 24 7.54 19.70 32.18
N GLN A 25 7.31 19.75 33.48
CA GLN A 25 8.33 20.21 34.42
C GLN A 25 9.49 19.21 34.58
N SER A 26 10.75 19.69 34.49
CA SER A 26 11.92 18.82 34.70
C SER A 26 12.01 18.35 36.16
N ALA A 27 12.65 17.20 36.42
CA ALA A 27 12.88 16.73 37.77
C ALA A 27 13.61 17.78 38.64
N SER A 28 14.46 18.60 38.04
CA SER A 28 15.14 19.71 38.73
C SER A 28 14.21 20.87 39.09
N ASN A 29 13.22 21.16 38.21
CA ASN A 29 12.21 22.18 38.48
C ASN A 29 11.24 21.69 39.58
N ILE A 30 10.88 20.40 39.53
CA ILE A 30 10.01 19.77 40.56
C ILE A 30 10.69 19.83 41.93
N THR A 31 12.03 19.62 42.03
CA THR A 31 12.75 19.79 43.32
C THR A 31 12.70 21.21 43.82
N LYS A 32 12.75 22.22 42.96
CA LYS A 32 12.58 23.63 43.35
C LYS A 32 11.15 23.90 43.84
N ILE A 33 10.13 23.43 43.12
CA ILE A 33 8.73 23.56 43.55
C ILE A 33 8.52 22.96 44.95
N LEU A 34 9.05 21.74 45.19
CA LEU A 34 8.94 21.09 46.48
C LEU A 34 9.70 21.85 47.62
N SER A 35 10.84 22.45 47.29
CA SER A 35 11.59 23.27 48.23
C SER A 35 10.86 24.57 48.56
N ASP A 36 10.35 25.27 47.54
CA ASP A 36 9.70 26.59 47.71
C ASP A 36 8.33 26.48 48.38
N LYS A 37 7.56 25.44 48.04
CA LYS A 37 6.17 25.29 48.52
C LYS A 37 6.05 24.52 49.82
N TYR A 38 6.91 23.50 50.03
CA TYR A 38 6.81 22.56 51.14
C TYR A 38 8.06 22.50 52.00
N GLN A 39 9.09 23.32 51.70
CA GLN A 39 10.40 23.34 52.39
C GLN A 39 11.11 21.96 52.37
N ILE A 40 10.81 21.13 51.39
CA ILE A 40 11.38 19.80 51.25
C ILE A 40 12.56 19.85 50.29
N THR A 41 13.75 19.54 50.79
CA THR A 41 14.97 19.46 49.98
C THR A 41 15.23 18.03 49.56
N VAL A 42 15.04 17.73 48.27
CA VAL A 42 15.32 16.43 47.64
C VAL A 42 16.17 16.59 46.39
N HIS A 43 16.97 15.60 46.09
CA HIS A 43 17.76 15.60 44.88
C HIS A 43 16.91 15.19 43.63
N SER A 44 17.16 15.78 42.50
CA SER A 44 16.43 15.49 41.25
C SER A 44 16.44 13.99 40.84
N GLN A 45 17.50 13.28 41.24
CA GLN A 45 17.61 11.84 41.08
C GLN A 45 16.57 11.05 41.91
N THR A 46 16.24 11.55 43.11
CA THR A 46 15.19 10.96 43.95
C THR A 46 13.83 11.09 43.30
N ILE A 47 13.52 12.27 42.69
CA ILE A 47 12.29 12.47 41.93
C ILE A 47 12.24 11.51 40.75
N ARG A 48 13.31 11.38 39.96
CA ARG A 48 13.35 10.44 38.81
C ARG A 48 13.11 8.99 39.24
N ARG A 49 13.74 8.55 40.34
CA ARG A 49 13.58 7.20 40.88
C ARG A 49 12.15 6.92 41.38
N ARG A 50 11.52 7.91 42.03
CA ARG A 50 10.13 7.80 42.49
C ARG A 50 9.15 7.78 41.30
N LEU A 51 9.29 8.67 40.34
CA LEU A 51 8.49 8.65 39.11
C LEU A 51 8.57 7.29 38.39
N GLN A 52 9.76 6.70 38.33
CA GLN A 52 9.96 5.35 37.77
C GLN A 52 9.25 4.28 38.63
N GLN A 53 9.37 4.34 39.97
CA GLN A 53 8.68 3.41 40.87
C GLN A 53 7.16 3.54 40.79
N TRP A 54 6.64 4.75 40.59
CA TRP A 54 5.21 5.02 40.41
C TRP A 54 4.69 4.73 39.00
N GLY A 55 5.56 4.33 38.07
CA GLY A 55 5.20 4.08 36.67
C GLY A 55 4.80 5.34 35.88
N VAL A 56 5.18 6.53 36.37
CA VAL A 56 4.83 7.81 35.74
C VAL A 56 5.84 8.13 34.65
N SER A 57 5.39 8.04 33.40
CA SER A 57 6.15 8.42 32.20
C SER A 57 5.38 9.49 31.43
N ARG A 58 6.07 10.47 30.86
CA ARG A 58 5.46 11.52 29.99
C ARG A 58 4.92 10.99 28.69
N THR A 59 5.43 9.87 28.27
CA THR A 59 5.05 9.22 27.02
C THR A 59 4.90 7.74 27.31
N ASN A 60 3.75 7.20 26.97
CA ASN A 60 3.51 5.77 27.02
C ASN A 60 4.26 5.10 25.86
N HIS A 61 5.62 5.06 25.98
CA HIS A 61 6.49 4.45 24.95
C HIS A 61 6.35 2.92 24.86
N GLU A 62 5.52 2.35 25.72
CA GLU A 62 5.26 0.91 25.81
C GLU A 62 3.87 0.54 25.29
N SER A 63 3.13 1.48 24.71
CA SER A 63 1.85 1.12 24.12
C SER A 63 2.06 0.25 22.89
N LYS A 64 1.38 -0.88 22.85
CA LYS A 64 1.37 -1.79 21.70
C LYS A 64 0.99 -1.04 20.41
N GLU A 65 0.11 -0.07 20.52
CA GLU A 65 -0.33 0.79 19.43
C GLU A 65 0.82 1.61 18.80
N LEU A 66 1.70 2.20 19.65
CA LEU A 66 2.89 2.91 19.18
C LEU A 66 3.88 1.96 18.50
N GLU A 67 4.08 0.77 19.05
CA GLU A 67 4.95 -0.24 18.45
C GLU A 67 4.45 -0.70 17.11
N ASP A 68 3.16 -0.97 16.99
CA ASP A 68 2.53 -1.39 15.74
C ASP A 68 2.56 -0.27 14.68
N LYS A 69 2.37 0.99 15.11
CA LYS A 69 2.53 2.15 14.22
C LYS A 69 3.97 2.33 13.75
N ILE A 70 4.96 2.12 14.62
CA ILE A 70 6.37 2.16 14.23
C ILE A 70 6.70 1.03 13.25
N LYS A 71 6.18 -0.19 13.44
CA LYS A 71 6.34 -1.31 12.49
C LYS A 71 5.73 -1.00 11.14
N GLU A 72 4.51 -0.47 11.12
CA GLU A 72 3.82 -0.03 9.91
C GLU A 72 4.67 1.00 9.14
N LEU A 73 5.08 2.08 9.81
CA LEU A 73 5.89 3.13 9.20
C LEU A 73 7.27 2.62 8.70
N TYR A 74 7.85 1.67 9.43
CA TYR A 74 9.14 1.08 9.08
C TYR A 74 9.06 0.11 7.90
N PHE A 75 8.10 -0.83 7.88
CA PHE A 75 7.98 -1.86 6.85
C PHE A 75 7.08 -1.43 5.69
N GLN A 76 5.84 -1.03 5.95
CA GLN A 76 4.87 -0.74 4.89
C GLN A 76 5.21 0.56 4.17
N HIS A 77 5.58 1.61 4.90
CA HIS A 77 5.97 2.89 4.30
C HIS A 77 7.46 3.02 4.03
N GLY A 78 8.31 2.15 4.59
CA GLY A 78 9.76 2.13 4.39
C GLY A 78 10.47 3.41 4.84
N LEU A 79 9.92 4.13 5.84
CA LEU A 79 10.40 5.43 6.28
C LEU A 79 11.75 5.35 7.00
N ARG A 80 12.56 6.41 6.87
CA ARG A 80 13.77 6.61 7.69
C ARG A 80 13.39 7.17 9.07
N ASP A 81 14.27 7.06 10.05
CA ASP A 81 13.99 7.44 11.44
C ASP A 81 13.45 8.88 11.58
N ARG A 82 14.04 9.85 10.86
CA ARG A 82 13.54 11.24 10.86
C ARG A 82 12.12 11.34 10.30
N GLN A 83 11.81 10.58 9.26
CA GLN A 83 10.49 10.55 8.65
C GLN A 83 9.45 9.86 9.54
N ILE A 84 9.87 8.80 10.27
CA ILE A 84 9.02 8.13 11.27
C ILE A 84 8.66 9.11 12.39
N ILE A 85 9.65 9.85 12.93
CA ILE A 85 9.42 10.87 13.97
C ILE A 85 8.44 11.92 13.46
N HIS A 86 8.67 12.46 12.27
CA HIS A 86 7.80 13.46 11.68
C HIS A 86 6.37 12.95 11.45
N ALA A 87 6.22 11.70 10.97
CA ALA A 87 4.92 11.07 10.82
C ALA A 87 4.19 10.86 12.15
N LEU A 88 4.92 10.48 13.20
CA LEU A 88 4.38 10.35 14.55
C LEU A 88 3.96 11.70 15.13
N GLU A 89 4.76 12.75 14.91
CA GLU A 89 4.42 14.12 15.35
C GLU A 89 3.14 14.65 14.71
N LYS A 90 2.93 14.41 13.41
CA LYS A 90 1.68 14.75 12.72
C LYS A 90 0.46 14.04 13.34
N ASN A 91 0.65 12.86 13.92
CA ASN A 91 -0.38 12.13 14.65
C ASN A 91 -0.42 12.46 16.16
N GLY A 92 0.21 13.53 16.60
CA GLY A 92 0.22 13.98 17.99
C GLY A 92 1.19 13.21 18.93
N ILE A 93 1.97 12.29 18.39
CA ILE A 93 2.91 11.45 19.17
C ILE A 93 4.33 12.03 19.05
N LYS A 94 4.84 12.62 20.12
CA LYS A 94 6.20 13.20 20.17
C LYS A 94 7.18 12.23 20.82
N ILE A 95 8.14 11.72 20.05
CA ILE A 95 9.24 10.90 20.56
C ILE A 95 10.59 11.41 20.07
N SER A 96 11.65 11.19 20.85
CA SER A 96 13.00 11.52 20.44
C SER A 96 13.59 10.46 19.50
N GLN A 97 14.63 10.83 18.76
CA GLN A 97 15.33 9.87 17.89
C GLN A 97 15.98 8.73 18.70
N SER A 98 16.47 9.02 19.90
CA SER A 98 17.02 8.00 20.81
C SER A 98 15.94 7.01 21.26
N THR A 99 14.76 7.52 21.63
CA THR A 99 13.60 6.70 22.00
C THR A 99 13.16 5.81 20.83
N LEU A 100 12.99 6.38 19.63
CA LEU A 100 12.67 5.59 18.43
C LEU A 100 13.71 4.50 18.17
N THR A 101 15.01 4.82 18.30
CA THR A 101 16.08 3.84 18.11
C THR A 101 16.02 2.71 19.12
N THR A 102 15.71 3.01 20.38
CA THR A 102 15.55 2.01 21.44
C THR A 102 14.35 1.10 21.18
N ILE A 103 13.19 1.68 20.81
CA ILE A 103 11.98 0.91 20.46
C ILE A 103 12.28 0.01 19.26
N ARG A 104 12.88 0.54 18.19
CA ARG A 104 13.22 -0.25 17.00
C ARG A 104 14.14 -1.43 17.32
N ARG A 105 15.17 -1.23 18.15
CA ARG A 105 16.08 -2.31 18.58
C ARG A 105 15.34 -3.39 19.36
N ARG A 106 14.46 -3.00 20.29
CA ARG A 106 13.62 -3.94 21.06
C ARG A 106 12.70 -4.75 20.13
N LEU A 107 12.15 -4.12 19.09
CA LEU A 107 11.30 -4.76 18.11
C LEU A 107 12.07 -5.52 17.00
N GLY A 108 13.40 -5.61 17.08
CA GLY A 108 14.21 -6.26 16.05
C GLY A 108 14.26 -5.52 14.70
N LEU A 109 13.82 -4.25 14.65
CA LEU A 109 13.77 -3.44 13.45
C LEU A 109 15.15 -2.82 13.15
N HIS A 110 16.14 -3.65 12.84
CA HIS A 110 17.51 -3.22 12.58
C HIS A 110 17.66 -2.62 11.17
N ARG A 111 18.40 -1.49 11.07
CA ARG A 111 18.76 -0.90 9.76
C ARG A 111 19.89 -1.68 9.07
N ARG A 112 20.76 -2.30 9.86
CA ARG A 112 21.84 -3.18 9.40
C ARG A 112 21.95 -4.37 10.34
N VAL A 113 22.15 -5.53 9.77
CA VAL A 113 22.48 -6.74 10.53
C VAL A 113 23.99 -6.78 10.66
N VAL A 114 24.51 -6.91 11.87
CA VAL A 114 25.95 -6.78 12.17
C VAL A 114 26.56 -8.15 12.51
N ASN A 115 25.79 -9.08 13.07
CA ASN A 115 26.25 -10.41 13.43
C ASN A 115 26.34 -11.32 12.20
N LEU A 116 27.45 -12.04 12.03
CA LEU A 116 27.70 -12.93 10.89
C LEU A 116 26.73 -14.10 10.83
N GLU A 117 26.35 -14.70 11.97
CA GLU A 117 25.38 -15.79 12.02
C GLU A 117 23.98 -15.34 11.60
N ASP A 118 23.55 -14.16 12.07
CA ASP A 118 22.26 -13.57 11.67
C ASP A 118 22.26 -13.24 10.18
N ILE A 119 23.40 -12.81 9.64
CA ILE A 119 23.57 -12.55 8.20
C ILE A 119 23.41 -13.83 7.38
N GLN A 120 24.00 -14.93 7.83
CA GLN A 120 23.91 -16.23 7.15
C GLN A 120 22.47 -16.74 7.15
N ASN A 121 21.85 -16.76 8.33
CA ASN A 121 20.46 -17.19 8.50
C ASN A 121 19.49 -16.36 7.63
N ILE A 122 19.68 -15.02 7.57
CA ILE A 122 18.88 -14.16 6.71
C ILE A 122 19.12 -14.46 5.23
N ASN A 123 20.35 -14.73 4.81
CA ASN A 123 20.65 -15.08 3.43
C ASN A 123 19.95 -16.36 3.01
N ASP A 124 19.95 -17.39 3.86
CA ASP A 124 19.33 -18.68 3.56
C ASP A 124 17.80 -18.54 3.47
N LEU A 125 17.19 -17.80 4.40
CA LEU A 125 15.76 -17.48 4.36
C LEU A 125 15.39 -16.67 3.11
N VAL A 126 16.20 -15.66 2.75
CA VAL A 126 15.96 -14.85 1.56
C VAL A 126 16.19 -15.66 0.29
N ARG A 127 17.18 -16.54 0.24
CA ARG A 127 17.43 -17.43 -0.90
C ARG A 127 16.23 -18.35 -1.16
N ALA A 128 15.69 -18.98 -0.12
CA ALA A 128 14.49 -19.80 -0.22
C ALA A 128 13.28 -19.01 -0.73
N GLU A 129 13.07 -17.80 -0.19
CA GLU A 129 11.97 -16.93 -0.63
C GLU A 129 12.19 -16.43 -2.07
N VAL A 130 13.39 -16.03 -2.47
CA VAL A 130 13.71 -15.67 -3.87
C VAL A 130 13.40 -16.83 -4.80
N GLN A 131 13.80 -18.05 -4.46
CA GLN A 131 13.50 -19.24 -5.26
C GLN A 131 11.99 -19.46 -5.41
N LYS A 132 11.24 -19.36 -4.29
CA LYS A 132 9.77 -19.45 -4.30
C LYS A 132 9.15 -18.41 -5.23
N GLN A 133 9.59 -17.15 -5.15
CA GLN A 133 9.07 -16.07 -5.97
C GLN A 133 9.46 -16.18 -7.44
N LEU A 134 10.64 -16.70 -7.77
CA LEU A 134 11.06 -17.02 -9.13
C LEU A 134 10.23 -18.18 -9.72
N ASN A 135 10.00 -19.23 -8.96
CA ASN A 135 9.19 -20.37 -9.38
C ASN A 135 7.74 -19.96 -9.71
N SER A 136 7.20 -18.98 -8.98
CA SER A 136 5.87 -18.41 -9.28
C SER A 136 5.87 -17.43 -10.45
N GLY A 137 7.04 -16.96 -10.90
CA GLY A 137 7.19 -15.92 -11.91
C GLY A 137 7.00 -14.50 -11.39
N ARG A 138 6.60 -14.32 -10.11
CA ARG A 138 6.16 -13.04 -9.54
C ARG A 138 7.21 -11.93 -9.61
N ILE A 139 8.48 -12.26 -9.48
CA ILE A 139 9.57 -11.26 -9.47
C ILE A 139 10.37 -11.22 -10.78
N GLU A 140 9.97 -11.94 -11.80
CA GLU A 140 10.70 -12.01 -13.08
C GLU A 140 10.89 -10.63 -13.73
N GLY A 141 9.90 -9.75 -13.65
CA GLY A 141 9.94 -8.40 -14.22
C GLY A 141 10.55 -7.33 -13.28
N TYR A 142 10.90 -7.67 -12.04
CA TYR A 142 11.29 -6.68 -11.04
C TYR A 142 12.73 -6.19 -11.22
N GLY A 143 12.92 -4.88 -11.41
CA GLY A 143 14.25 -4.25 -11.36
C GLY A 143 14.84 -4.22 -9.94
N ARG A 144 16.15 -3.94 -9.80
CA ARG A 144 16.89 -3.96 -8.51
C ARG A 144 16.21 -3.18 -7.37
N GLY A 145 15.67 -2.00 -7.67
CA GLY A 145 15.02 -1.15 -6.67
C GLY A 145 13.70 -1.76 -6.20
N HIS A 146 12.92 -2.31 -7.13
CA HIS A 146 11.63 -2.93 -6.87
C HIS A 146 11.79 -4.22 -6.08
N LEU A 147 12.71 -5.11 -6.48
CA LEU A 147 13.08 -6.31 -5.73
C LEU A 147 13.45 -5.99 -4.28
N TYR A 148 14.32 -5.00 -4.06
CA TYR A 148 14.73 -4.63 -2.72
C TYR A 148 13.53 -4.17 -1.86
N ARG A 149 12.61 -3.37 -2.42
CA ARG A 149 11.41 -2.91 -1.70
C ARG A 149 10.43 -4.03 -1.43
N PHE A 150 10.19 -4.89 -2.40
CA PHE A 150 9.34 -6.05 -2.26
C PHE A 150 9.78 -6.95 -1.08
N PHE A 151 11.07 -7.30 -1.00
CA PHE A 151 11.58 -8.11 0.11
C PHE A 151 11.56 -7.35 1.45
N ARG A 152 11.76 -6.04 1.42
CA ARG A 152 11.62 -5.20 2.63
C ARG A 152 10.19 -5.18 3.15
N LEU A 153 9.19 -5.07 2.29
CA LEU A 153 7.77 -5.11 2.66
C LEU A 153 7.35 -6.47 3.21
N LYS A 154 7.95 -7.56 2.72
CA LYS A 154 7.80 -8.91 3.29
C LYS A 154 8.55 -9.10 4.63
N GLY A 155 9.22 -8.07 5.16
CA GLY A 155 9.89 -8.10 6.46
C GLY A 155 11.37 -8.53 6.41
N TYR A 156 11.94 -8.83 5.23
CA TYR A 156 13.33 -9.23 5.12
C TYR A 156 14.30 -8.03 5.23
N ASN A 157 15.21 -8.10 6.19
CA ASN A 157 16.21 -7.05 6.42
C ASN A 157 17.56 -7.41 5.78
N ILE A 158 17.62 -7.37 4.46
CA ILE A 158 18.80 -7.70 3.67
C ILE A 158 19.38 -6.45 2.97
N ALA A 159 20.71 -6.41 2.76
CA ALA A 159 21.32 -5.37 1.95
C ALA A 159 20.95 -5.52 0.47
N ARG A 160 20.67 -4.39 -0.21
CA ARG A 160 20.22 -4.39 -1.61
C ARG A 160 21.14 -5.15 -2.56
N ASP A 161 22.44 -4.93 -2.43
CA ASP A 161 23.42 -5.56 -3.34
C ASP A 161 23.55 -7.08 -3.08
N ARG A 162 23.41 -7.50 -1.82
CA ARG A 162 23.38 -8.92 -1.45
C ARG A 162 22.13 -9.64 -1.97
N LEU A 163 20.94 -9.02 -1.82
CA LEU A 163 19.71 -9.54 -2.41
C LEU A 163 19.87 -9.71 -3.93
N TYR A 164 20.45 -8.71 -4.59
CA TYR A 164 20.63 -8.76 -6.04
C TYR A 164 21.65 -9.84 -6.46
N SER A 165 22.71 -10.07 -5.68
CA SER A 165 23.62 -11.19 -5.92
C SER A 165 22.92 -12.54 -5.83
N ILE A 166 22.06 -12.75 -4.81
CA ILE A 166 21.24 -13.96 -4.69
C ILE A 166 20.34 -14.15 -5.91
N VAL A 167 19.64 -13.10 -6.35
CA VAL A 167 18.77 -13.16 -7.54
C VAL A 167 19.59 -13.43 -8.80
N GLN A 168 20.79 -12.86 -8.93
CA GLN A 168 21.65 -13.08 -10.09
C GLN A 168 22.21 -14.51 -10.15
N GLU A 169 22.47 -15.13 -9.00
CA GLU A 169 22.88 -16.52 -8.90
C GLU A 169 21.75 -17.48 -9.28
N LEU A 170 20.52 -17.20 -8.83
CA LEU A 170 19.37 -18.07 -9.03
C LEU A 170 18.69 -17.90 -10.39
N ASP A 171 18.75 -16.69 -10.99
CA ASP A 171 18.11 -16.34 -12.27
C ASP A 171 19.00 -15.41 -13.12
N PRO A 172 20.17 -15.91 -13.62
CA PRO A 172 21.09 -15.10 -14.41
C PRO A 172 20.49 -14.65 -15.75
N ASP A 173 19.67 -15.47 -16.37
CA ASP A 173 19.05 -15.19 -17.67
C ASP A 173 17.86 -14.22 -17.52
N GLY A 174 17.07 -14.31 -16.48
CA GLY A 174 16.03 -13.32 -16.18
C GLY A 174 16.60 -11.93 -15.92
N VAL A 175 17.79 -11.84 -15.28
CA VAL A 175 18.50 -10.56 -15.12
C VAL A 175 18.89 -9.95 -16.47
N LYS A 176 19.27 -10.77 -17.46
CA LYS A 176 19.60 -10.32 -18.82
C LYS A 176 18.34 -9.87 -19.56
N ARG A 177 17.24 -10.68 -19.54
CA ARG A 177 15.96 -10.38 -20.20
C ARG A 177 15.38 -9.03 -19.77
N ARG A 178 15.43 -8.71 -18.49
CA ARG A 178 14.93 -7.43 -17.93
C ARG A 178 15.62 -6.17 -18.48
N LYS A 179 16.72 -6.31 -19.20
CA LYS A 179 17.46 -5.20 -19.80
C LYS A 179 17.06 -4.90 -21.26
N SER A 180 16.38 -5.82 -21.96
CA SER A 180 16.24 -5.77 -23.42
C SER A 180 14.83 -5.51 -23.98
N ASP A 181 13.76 -5.59 -23.18
CA ASP A 181 12.39 -5.61 -23.73
C ASP A 181 11.74 -4.24 -23.90
N VAL A 182 11.34 -3.94 -25.14
CA VAL A 182 10.53 -2.78 -25.54
C VAL A 182 9.13 -3.26 -25.96
N TYR A 183 8.07 -2.73 -25.34
CA TYR A 183 6.69 -3.17 -25.58
C TYR A 183 5.75 -2.09 -26.13
N ARG A 184 4.82 -2.51 -27.02
CA ARG A 184 3.73 -1.67 -27.57
C ARG A 184 2.41 -1.94 -26.82
N ARG A 185 1.69 -0.86 -26.51
CA ARG A 185 0.39 -0.85 -25.83
C ARG A 185 -0.76 -1.34 -26.71
N ARG A 186 -1.75 -2.01 -26.10
CA ARG A 186 -3.15 -2.05 -26.56
C ARG A 186 -4.03 -1.57 -25.40
N GLY A 187 -4.97 -0.64 -25.73
CA GLY A 187 -5.79 0.04 -24.76
C GLY A 187 -6.94 -0.83 -24.22
N ASP A 188 -7.39 -0.47 -23.01
CA ASP A 188 -8.52 -1.08 -22.32
C ASP A 188 -9.73 -0.14 -22.41
N ASN A 189 -10.90 -0.68 -22.80
CA ASN A 189 -12.14 0.09 -22.95
C ASN A 189 -12.82 0.26 -21.59
N ARG A 190 -12.45 1.30 -20.83
CA ARG A 190 -13.19 1.69 -19.63
C ARG A 190 -14.32 2.62 -20.01
N THR A 191 -15.50 2.40 -19.44
CA THR A 191 -16.62 3.32 -19.59
C THR A 191 -16.39 4.59 -18.78
N GLN A 192 -16.91 5.72 -19.24
CA GLN A 192 -16.85 7.01 -18.52
C GLN A 192 -17.40 6.89 -17.09
N ILE A 193 -18.47 6.14 -16.90
CA ILE A 193 -19.16 5.93 -15.63
C ILE A 193 -18.25 5.19 -14.65
N SER A 194 -17.53 4.14 -15.07
CA SER A 194 -16.64 3.41 -14.19
C SER A 194 -15.44 4.24 -13.73
N VAL A 195 -14.93 5.13 -14.59
CA VAL A 195 -13.84 6.04 -14.24
C VAL A 195 -14.34 7.15 -13.31
N LEU A 196 -15.53 7.71 -13.58
CA LEU A 196 -16.17 8.68 -12.70
C LEU A 196 -16.38 8.11 -11.30
N ARG A 197 -16.96 6.91 -11.18
CA ARG A 197 -17.22 6.28 -9.89
C ARG A 197 -15.93 6.08 -9.08
N GLN A 198 -14.88 5.54 -9.68
CA GLN A 198 -13.57 5.43 -9.03
C GLN A 198 -13.05 6.78 -8.54
N PHE A 199 -13.25 7.85 -9.32
CA PHE A 199 -12.87 9.20 -8.91
C PHE A 199 -13.66 9.68 -7.69
N LEU A 200 -15.00 9.51 -7.69
CA LEU A 200 -15.86 9.90 -6.58
C LEU A 200 -15.58 9.10 -5.31
N GLU A 201 -15.36 7.79 -5.42
CA GLU A 201 -14.98 6.92 -4.30
C GLU A 201 -13.65 7.36 -3.66
N VAL A 202 -12.66 7.71 -4.47
CA VAL A 202 -11.37 8.24 -3.96
C VAL A 202 -11.57 9.56 -3.23
N LEU A 203 -12.42 10.46 -3.72
CA LEU A 203 -12.74 11.73 -3.01
C LEU A 203 -13.48 11.48 -1.69
N GLN A 204 -14.38 10.51 -1.66
CA GLN A 204 -15.13 10.13 -0.47
C GLN A 204 -14.20 9.50 0.60
N GLU A 205 -13.27 8.65 0.19
CA GLU A 205 -12.32 7.98 1.07
C GLU A 205 -11.25 8.94 1.60
N THR A 206 -10.61 9.68 0.70
CA THR A 206 -9.48 10.56 1.06
C THR A 206 -9.93 11.89 1.66
N LYS A 207 -11.16 12.34 1.35
CA LYS A 207 -11.70 13.68 1.68
C LYS A 207 -10.82 14.81 1.17
N ILE A 208 -10.06 14.54 0.10
CA ILE A 208 -9.15 15.51 -0.53
C ILE A 208 -9.50 15.62 -2.00
N GLN A 209 -9.87 16.84 -2.41
CA GLN A 209 -10.10 17.19 -3.80
C GLN A 209 -8.89 17.98 -4.33
N PRO A 210 -8.24 17.53 -5.42
CA PRO A 210 -7.15 18.29 -6.03
C PRO A 210 -7.68 19.59 -6.67
N ARG A 211 -6.86 20.64 -6.68
CA ARG A 211 -7.20 21.89 -7.40
C ARG A 211 -7.20 21.69 -8.92
N TYR A 212 -6.29 20.87 -9.42
CA TYR A 212 -6.10 20.61 -10.84
C TYR A 212 -6.07 19.12 -11.13
N ILE A 213 -6.80 18.70 -12.15
CA ILE A 213 -6.67 17.38 -12.75
C ILE A 213 -6.13 17.53 -14.17
N ARG A 214 -5.26 16.63 -14.57
CA ARG A 214 -4.77 16.53 -15.94
C ARG A 214 -4.99 15.14 -16.49
N SER A 215 -5.60 15.07 -17.68
CA SER A 215 -5.75 13.84 -18.45
C SER A 215 -5.33 14.03 -19.89
N ASP A 216 -5.25 12.94 -20.65
CA ASP A 216 -5.31 13.01 -22.10
C ASP A 216 -6.75 13.29 -22.57
N LYS A 217 -6.92 13.43 -23.90
CA LYS A 217 -8.24 13.68 -24.50
C LYS A 217 -9.04 12.37 -24.71
N GLY A 218 -8.92 11.43 -23.77
CA GLY A 218 -9.71 10.19 -23.81
C GLY A 218 -11.18 10.47 -23.50
N GLY A 219 -12.09 9.83 -24.23
CA GLY A 219 -13.53 9.95 -23.99
C GLY A 219 -13.93 9.56 -22.56
N GLU A 220 -13.21 8.64 -21.93
CA GLU A 220 -13.47 8.13 -20.58
C GLU A 220 -13.32 9.16 -19.45
N THR A 221 -12.71 10.32 -19.72
CA THR A 221 -12.43 11.35 -18.70
C THR A 221 -13.42 12.50 -18.68
N VAL A 222 -14.37 12.55 -19.60
CA VAL A 222 -15.32 13.67 -19.75
C VAL A 222 -16.20 13.86 -18.50
N LEU A 223 -16.78 12.76 -17.99
CA LEU A 223 -17.61 12.80 -16.78
C LEU A 223 -16.79 13.18 -15.53
N VAL A 224 -15.54 12.74 -15.44
CA VAL A 224 -14.64 13.16 -14.36
C VAL A 224 -14.37 14.65 -14.41
N ALA A 225 -14.16 15.20 -15.61
CA ALA A 225 -13.93 16.64 -15.78
C ALA A 225 -15.16 17.46 -15.33
N ALA A 226 -16.36 17.03 -15.73
CA ALA A 226 -17.61 17.66 -15.34
C ALA A 226 -17.84 17.60 -13.81
N ALA A 227 -17.68 16.41 -13.21
CA ALA A 227 -17.83 16.22 -11.78
C ALA A 227 -16.81 17.04 -10.97
N HIS A 228 -15.55 17.04 -11.40
CA HIS A 228 -14.49 17.82 -10.76
C HIS A 228 -14.79 19.32 -10.80
N TYR A 229 -15.28 19.83 -11.92
CA TYR A 229 -15.71 21.22 -12.05
C TYR A 229 -16.87 21.54 -11.12
N LEU A 230 -17.92 20.71 -11.08
CA LEU A 230 -19.08 20.90 -10.21
C LEU A 230 -18.67 20.95 -8.73
N LEU A 231 -17.79 20.08 -8.29
CA LEU A 231 -17.29 20.03 -6.92
C LEU A 231 -16.47 21.25 -6.51
N LEU A 232 -15.84 21.96 -7.47
CA LEU A 232 -15.03 23.15 -7.21
C LEU A 232 -15.80 24.46 -7.43
N LYS A 233 -16.85 24.43 -8.23
CA LYS A 233 -17.59 25.64 -8.66
C LYS A 233 -18.08 26.50 -7.50
N GLU A 234 -18.59 25.88 -6.43
CA GLU A 234 -19.08 26.59 -5.26
C GLU A 234 -17.95 27.14 -4.37
N GLN A 235 -16.73 26.64 -4.52
CA GLN A 235 -15.58 27.08 -3.73
C GLN A 235 -14.80 28.24 -4.38
N TYR A 236 -14.97 28.43 -5.69
CA TYR A 236 -14.22 29.42 -6.46
C TYR A 236 -15.16 30.24 -7.36
N GLU A 237 -15.27 31.52 -7.07
CA GLU A 237 -16.02 32.49 -7.91
C GLU A 237 -15.38 32.57 -9.30
N ASN A 238 -16.21 32.58 -10.35
CA ASN A 238 -15.80 32.71 -11.75
C ASN A 238 -14.86 31.59 -12.24
N LEU A 239 -14.97 30.37 -11.67
CA LEU A 239 -14.22 29.22 -12.13
C LEU A 239 -14.68 28.76 -13.53
N PHE A 240 -13.75 28.59 -14.47
CA PHE A 240 -13.99 27.93 -15.74
C PHE A 240 -13.40 26.51 -15.71
N LEU A 241 -13.94 25.60 -16.51
CA LEU A 241 -13.46 24.21 -16.60
C LEU A 241 -11.96 24.15 -16.89
N GLN A 242 -11.45 24.98 -17.78
CA GLN A 242 -10.04 25.07 -18.13
C GLN A 242 -9.11 25.49 -16.96
N ASP A 243 -9.69 26.09 -15.92
CA ASP A 243 -8.95 26.54 -14.74
C ASP A 243 -8.77 25.44 -13.69
N CYS A 244 -9.45 24.32 -13.86
CA CYS A 244 -9.37 23.20 -12.93
C CYS A 244 -9.10 21.85 -13.63
N TYR A 245 -9.39 21.73 -14.93
CA TYR A 245 -9.18 20.51 -15.68
C TYR A 245 -8.37 20.74 -16.96
N LEU A 246 -7.20 20.10 -17.04
CA LEU A 246 -6.23 20.32 -18.11
C LEU A 246 -6.20 19.10 -19.05
N TYR A 247 -6.69 19.28 -20.26
CA TYR A 247 -6.53 18.29 -21.31
C TYR A 247 -5.15 18.45 -21.97
N GLY A 248 -4.36 17.40 -21.95
CA GLY A 248 -3.04 17.35 -22.57
C GLY A 248 -2.95 16.34 -23.71
N THR A 249 -1.88 16.42 -24.48
CA THR A 249 -1.49 15.32 -25.38
C THR A 249 -0.90 14.18 -24.56
N SER A 250 -0.96 12.93 -25.05
CA SER A 250 -0.37 11.78 -24.40
C SER A 250 1.14 11.97 -24.10
N THR A 251 1.85 12.68 -24.99
CA THR A 251 3.25 13.05 -24.80
C THR A 251 3.49 13.95 -23.58
N SER A 252 2.47 14.64 -23.08
CA SER A 252 2.54 15.45 -21.87
C SER A 252 2.32 14.62 -20.59
N ASN A 253 1.82 13.40 -20.70
CA ASN A 253 1.52 12.49 -19.59
C ASN A 253 2.63 11.46 -19.34
N GLN A 254 3.87 11.75 -19.74
CA GLN A 254 5.02 10.84 -19.70
C GLN A 254 5.22 10.11 -18.38
N ARG A 255 4.84 10.71 -17.23
CA ARG A 255 5.04 10.09 -15.91
C ARG A 255 4.10 8.89 -15.72
N ILE A 256 2.82 9.07 -16.00
CA ILE A 256 1.84 7.98 -15.85
C ILE A 256 2.07 6.92 -16.93
N GLU A 257 2.46 7.30 -18.13
CA GLU A 257 2.79 6.35 -19.19
C GLU A 257 4.03 5.51 -18.85
N ALA A 258 5.07 6.14 -18.29
CA ALA A 258 6.24 5.42 -17.78
C ALA A 258 5.87 4.46 -16.66
N TRP A 259 4.96 4.86 -15.78
CA TRP A 259 4.43 4.00 -14.71
C TRP A 259 3.67 2.80 -15.28
N TRP A 260 2.74 3.02 -16.22
CA TRP A 260 2.02 1.95 -16.92
C TRP A 260 2.97 0.98 -17.63
N SER A 261 3.99 1.51 -18.31
CA SER A 261 5.00 0.69 -18.97
C SER A 261 5.75 -0.21 -17.98
N GLN A 262 6.08 0.31 -16.81
CA GLN A 262 6.76 -0.47 -15.78
C GLN A 262 5.83 -1.50 -15.13
N LEU A 263 4.58 -1.16 -14.80
CA LEU A 263 3.58 -2.11 -14.30
C LEU A 263 3.40 -3.26 -15.29
N THR A 264 3.23 -2.94 -16.57
CA THR A 264 3.06 -3.93 -17.63
C THR A 264 4.25 -4.88 -17.69
N LYS A 265 5.48 -4.35 -17.74
CA LYS A 265 6.71 -5.15 -17.84
C LYS A 265 6.98 -5.97 -16.56
N SER A 266 6.65 -5.42 -15.41
CA SER A 266 6.97 -6.06 -14.13
C SER A 266 5.93 -7.08 -13.69
N LEU A 267 4.68 -6.93 -14.11
CA LEU A 267 3.59 -7.72 -13.57
C LEU A 267 2.65 -8.28 -14.64
N LEU A 268 2.08 -7.42 -15.51
CA LEU A 268 0.98 -7.86 -16.38
C LEU A 268 1.43 -8.91 -17.42
N PHE A 269 2.72 -8.94 -17.77
CA PHE A 269 3.24 -9.97 -18.68
C PHE A 269 3.22 -11.36 -18.09
N ILE A 270 3.37 -11.50 -16.78
CA ILE A 270 3.29 -12.81 -16.12
C ILE A 270 1.92 -13.43 -16.39
N PHE A 271 0.84 -12.65 -16.18
CA PHE A 271 -0.51 -13.11 -16.46
C PHE A 271 -0.75 -13.35 -17.96
N ARG A 272 -0.30 -12.42 -18.81
CA ARG A 272 -0.45 -12.55 -20.27
C ARG A 272 0.23 -13.82 -20.77
N ASP A 273 1.49 -14.03 -20.41
CA ASP A 273 2.26 -15.16 -20.92
C ASP A 273 1.72 -16.48 -20.36
N TYR A 274 1.25 -16.45 -19.10
CA TYR A 274 0.56 -17.59 -18.50
C TYR A 274 -0.75 -17.93 -19.22
N PHE A 275 -1.61 -16.95 -19.53
CA PHE A 275 -2.86 -17.18 -20.25
C PHE A 275 -2.62 -17.62 -21.70
N LEU A 276 -1.60 -17.08 -22.36
CA LEU A 276 -1.19 -17.56 -23.68
C LEU A 276 -0.75 -19.02 -23.64
N LYS A 277 0.01 -19.41 -22.61
CA LYS A 277 0.39 -20.80 -22.39
C LYS A 277 -0.82 -21.71 -22.18
N LEU A 278 -1.75 -21.33 -21.28
CA LEU A 278 -3.00 -22.08 -21.06
C LEU A 278 -3.78 -22.29 -22.36
N SER A 279 -3.84 -21.26 -23.22
CA SER A 279 -4.51 -21.33 -24.52
C SER A 279 -3.76 -22.26 -25.48
N ASN A 280 -2.43 -22.15 -25.58
CA ASN A 280 -1.61 -22.97 -26.49
C ASN A 280 -1.61 -24.44 -26.07
N ASP A 281 -1.62 -24.73 -24.77
CA ASP A 281 -1.67 -26.08 -24.20
C ASP A 281 -3.10 -26.68 -24.24
N GLY A 282 -4.09 -25.94 -24.75
CA GLY A 282 -5.48 -26.38 -24.89
C GLY A 282 -6.31 -26.39 -23.61
N TYR A 283 -5.77 -25.88 -22.52
CA TYR A 283 -6.49 -25.76 -21.23
C TYR A 283 -7.50 -24.61 -21.20
N PHE A 284 -7.34 -23.56 -22.01
CA PHE A 284 -8.25 -22.44 -22.12
C PHE A 284 -8.81 -22.31 -23.54
N LYS A 285 -10.14 -22.32 -23.65
CA LYS A 285 -10.86 -22.13 -24.90
C LYS A 285 -11.67 -20.84 -24.87
N LYS A 286 -11.27 -19.85 -25.64
CA LYS A 286 -11.89 -18.52 -25.69
C LYS A 286 -13.41 -18.55 -25.93
N ASN A 287 -13.92 -19.52 -26.66
CA ASN A 287 -15.34 -19.67 -26.99
C ASN A 287 -16.14 -20.44 -25.93
N SER A 288 -15.49 -21.01 -24.91
CA SER A 288 -16.13 -21.69 -23.80
C SER A 288 -16.53 -20.68 -22.72
N LEU A 289 -17.82 -20.62 -22.38
CA LEU A 289 -18.30 -19.78 -21.29
C LEU A 289 -17.70 -20.21 -19.95
N ALA A 290 -17.59 -21.52 -19.72
CA ALA A 290 -17.01 -22.07 -18.50
C ALA A 290 -15.54 -21.65 -18.31
N ASP A 291 -14.74 -21.70 -19.37
CA ASP A 291 -13.34 -21.26 -19.32
C ASP A 291 -13.24 -19.77 -19.00
N ARG A 292 -14.09 -18.92 -19.60
CA ARG A 292 -14.07 -17.47 -19.37
C ARG A 292 -14.50 -17.09 -17.95
N ILE A 293 -15.58 -17.71 -17.43
CA ILE A 293 -16.01 -17.48 -16.05
C ILE A 293 -14.94 -17.97 -15.07
N ALA A 294 -14.43 -19.19 -15.25
CA ALA A 294 -13.44 -19.77 -14.34
C ALA A 294 -12.16 -18.94 -14.29
N ILE A 295 -11.68 -18.46 -15.45
CA ILE A 295 -10.46 -17.64 -15.51
C ILE A 295 -10.65 -16.29 -14.79
N LEU A 296 -11.81 -15.66 -14.96
CA LEU A 296 -12.13 -14.41 -14.26
C LEU A 296 -12.27 -14.65 -12.74
N ALA A 297 -13.01 -15.68 -12.32
CA ALA A 297 -13.23 -15.96 -10.91
C ALA A 297 -11.93 -16.27 -10.13
N ILE A 298 -10.97 -16.94 -10.75
CA ILE A 298 -9.69 -17.30 -10.11
C ILE A 298 -8.66 -16.18 -10.22
N TYR A 299 -8.46 -15.62 -11.42
CA TYR A 299 -7.30 -14.77 -11.65
C TYR A 299 -7.54 -13.28 -11.47
N MET A 300 -8.79 -12.79 -11.49
CA MET A 300 -9.05 -11.37 -11.22
C MET A 300 -8.74 -10.96 -9.78
N PRO A 301 -9.16 -11.72 -8.73
CA PRO A 301 -8.75 -11.43 -7.36
C PRO A 301 -7.22 -11.45 -7.18
N MET A 302 -6.56 -12.46 -7.77
CA MET A 302 -5.10 -12.58 -7.72
C MET A 302 -4.41 -11.40 -8.40
N ALA A 303 -4.86 -11.01 -9.60
CA ALA A 303 -4.30 -9.88 -10.33
C ALA A 303 -4.48 -8.56 -9.56
N ARG A 304 -5.64 -8.36 -8.91
CA ARG A 304 -5.90 -7.20 -8.03
C ARG A 304 -4.94 -7.16 -6.84
N GLU A 305 -4.72 -8.29 -6.16
CA GLU A 305 -3.78 -8.39 -5.03
C GLU A 305 -2.34 -8.08 -5.48
N GLU A 306 -1.93 -8.64 -6.62
CA GLU A 306 -0.60 -8.41 -7.18
C GLU A 306 -0.39 -6.94 -7.62
N ILE A 307 -1.41 -6.32 -8.22
CA ILE A 307 -1.37 -4.90 -8.58
C ILE A 307 -1.29 -4.03 -7.33
N ALA A 308 -2.08 -4.31 -6.30
CA ALA A 308 -2.04 -3.60 -5.02
C ALA A 308 -0.65 -3.71 -4.36
N SER A 309 -0.08 -4.92 -4.36
CA SER A 309 1.29 -5.16 -3.90
C SER A 309 2.32 -4.34 -4.71
N TYR A 310 2.20 -4.34 -6.03
CA TYR A 310 3.06 -3.55 -6.92
C TYR A 310 2.95 -2.05 -6.63
N ILE A 311 1.75 -1.51 -6.48
CA ILE A 311 1.49 -0.10 -6.14
C ILE A 311 2.17 0.26 -4.81
N ASN A 312 2.06 -0.59 -3.79
CA ASN A 312 2.68 -0.36 -2.50
C ASN A 312 4.22 -0.33 -2.60
N VAL A 313 4.80 -1.27 -3.35
CA VAL A 313 6.24 -1.27 -3.63
C VAL A 313 6.65 0.00 -4.40
N TRP A 314 5.86 0.41 -5.40
CA TRP A 314 6.09 1.63 -6.16
C TRP A 314 6.03 2.88 -5.28
N ASN A 315 5.02 3.01 -4.44
CA ASN A 315 4.83 4.17 -3.58
C ASN A 315 5.94 4.32 -2.52
N THR A 316 6.60 3.22 -2.16
CA THR A 316 7.71 3.21 -1.20
C THR A 316 9.10 3.26 -1.82
N HIS A 317 9.23 3.16 -3.17
CA HIS A 317 10.54 3.24 -3.80
C HIS A 317 11.06 4.70 -3.87
N GLY A 318 12.38 4.88 -3.89
CA GLY A 318 12.98 6.20 -4.02
C GLY A 318 13.15 6.63 -5.48
N ILE A 319 12.46 7.69 -5.89
CA ILE A 319 12.71 8.35 -7.17
C ILE A 319 14.04 9.12 -7.08
N ARG A 320 14.95 8.88 -8.01
CA ARG A 320 16.26 9.56 -8.06
C ARG A 320 16.11 10.96 -8.61
N LYS A 321 16.95 11.88 -8.10
CA LYS A 321 17.10 13.21 -8.69
C LYS A 321 17.56 13.08 -10.15
N GLN A 322 16.87 13.77 -11.04
CA GLN A 322 17.19 13.83 -12.47
C GLN A 322 17.75 15.21 -12.77
N SER A 323 19.08 15.31 -12.92
CA SER A 323 19.81 16.59 -13.06
C SER A 323 19.38 17.42 -14.27
N HIS A 324 18.86 16.77 -15.32
CA HIS A 324 18.46 17.43 -16.57
C HIS A 324 16.97 17.80 -16.64
N ARG A 325 16.21 17.58 -15.57
CA ARG A 325 14.78 17.93 -15.51
C ARG A 325 14.54 18.94 -14.39
N ILE A 326 14.24 20.17 -14.75
CA ILE A 326 14.05 21.31 -13.83
C ILE A 326 12.89 20.91 -12.93
N ASN A 327 12.00 20.36 -12.84
CA ASN A 327 10.92 20.05 -11.89
C ASN A 327 10.83 18.54 -11.56
N SER A 328 11.96 17.82 -11.54
CA SER A 328 11.93 16.41 -11.18
C SER A 328 11.71 16.26 -9.68
N ILE A 329 10.60 15.63 -9.33
CA ILE A 329 10.36 15.22 -7.95
C ILE A 329 11.31 14.08 -7.61
N ASN A 330 12.06 14.21 -6.51
CA ASN A 330 12.89 13.14 -5.96
C ASN A 330 12.38 12.75 -4.59
N GLY A 331 12.51 11.50 -4.21
CA GLY A 331 12.04 10.98 -2.92
C GLY A 331 11.12 9.76 -3.08
N GLN A 332 10.49 9.38 -2.02
CA GLN A 332 9.49 8.30 -2.03
C GLN A 332 8.10 8.89 -2.29
N PRO A 333 7.31 8.39 -3.25
CA PRO A 333 6.00 8.94 -3.57
C PRO A 333 5.07 9.09 -2.35
N ASN A 334 4.99 8.06 -1.50
CA ASN A 334 4.18 8.12 -0.29
C ASN A 334 4.66 9.17 0.71
N VAL A 335 5.97 9.40 0.82
CA VAL A 335 6.53 10.45 1.69
C VAL A 335 6.19 11.82 1.14
N LEU A 336 6.35 12.02 -0.17
CA LEU A 336 6.03 13.28 -0.85
C LEU A 336 4.54 13.62 -0.75
N TYR A 337 3.68 12.61 -0.74
CA TYR A 337 2.23 12.80 -0.62
C TYR A 337 1.77 13.09 0.81
N HIS A 338 2.25 12.30 1.80
CA HIS A 338 1.75 12.39 3.18
C HIS A 338 2.58 13.32 4.09
N LEU A 339 3.85 13.55 3.73
CA LEU A 339 4.83 14.27 4.54
C LEU A 339 5.51 15.34 3.67
N SER A 340 4.71 16.25 3.08
CA SER A 340 5.26 17.40 2.34
C SER A 340 6.23 18.17 3.23
N GLU A 341 7.33 18.65 2.64
CA GLU A 341 8.29 19.51 3.33
C GLU A 341 7.65 20.85 3.70
N ASP A 342 8.13 21.47 4.78
CA ASP A 342 7.67 22.79 5.21
C ASP A 342 7.88 23.81 4.07
N GLY A 343 6.83 24.58 3.77
CA GLY A 343 6.83 25.58 2.69
C GLY A 343 6.32 25.09 1.34
N ILE A 344 5.97 23.80 1.19
CA ILE A 344 5.22 23.33 0.02
C ILE A 344 3.74 23.63 0.22
N GLN A 345 3.17 24.39 -0.71
CA GLN A 345 1.74 24.71 -0.69
C GLN A 345 0.93 23.46 -1.03
N ASP A 346 -0.01 23.11 -0.15
CA ASP A 346 -1.05 22.13 -0.44
C ASP A 346 -2.17 22.79 -1.24
N TYR A 347 -2.44 22.28 -2.42
CA TYR A 347 -3.54 22.72 -3.29
C TYR A 347 -4.78 21.83 -3.17
N GLY A 348 -4.77 20.88 -2.25
CA GLY A 348 -5.93 20.05 -1.93
C GLY A 348 -6.95 20.83 -1.11
N SER A 349 -8.22 20.65 -1.42
CA SER A 349 -9.35 21.18 -0.64
C SER A 349 -10.26 20.05 -0.21
N LYS A 350 -11.17 20.32 0.73
CA LYS A 350 -12.24 19.36 1.04
C LYS A 350 -13.28 19.43 -0.07
N PRO A 351 -13.73 18.30 -0.63
CA PRO A 351 -14.82 18.31 -1.61
C PRO A 351 -16.11 18.78 -0.95
N ASP A 352 -16.96 19.49 -1.70
CA ASP A 352 -18.31 19.78 -1.27
C ASP A 352 -19.08 18.47 -1.04
N GLN A 353 -19.49 18.23 0.20
CA GLN A 353 -20.09 16.95 0.60
C GLN A 353 -21.50 16.76 0.03
N VAL A 354 -22.25 17.85 -0.19
CA VAL A 354 -23.59 17.77 -0.76
C VAL A 354 -23.51 17.41 -2.22
N VAL A 355 -22.67 18.11 -2.98
CA VAL A 355 -22.43 17.81 -4.40
C VAL A 355 -21.84 16.42 -4.58
N LEU A 356 -20.86 16.03 -3.73
CA LEU A 356 -20.24 14.69 -3.79
C LEU A 356 -21.27 13.58 -3.55
N GLN A 357 -22.13 13.75 -2.53
CA GLN A 357 -23.17 12.76 -2.23
C GLN A 357 -24.20 12.67 -3.34
N THR A 358 -24.64 13.83 -3.89
CA THR A 358 -25.55 13.85 -5.04
C THR A 358 -24.99 13.09 -6.24
N LEU A 359 -23.70 13.34 -6.58
CA LEU A 359 -23.05 12.64 -7.68
C LEU A 359 -22.91 11.13 -7.43
N LEU A 360 -22.64 10.74 -6.18
CA LEU A 360 -22.56 9.31 -5.80
C LEU A 360 -23.93 8.64 -5.90
N ASP A 361 -25.02 9.32 -5.49
CA ASP A 361 -26.38 8.79 -5.52
C ASP A 361 -26.89 8.68 -6.96
N GLU A 362 -26.65 9.69 -7.81
CA GLU A 362 -27.00 9.68 -9.23
C GLU A 362 -26.28 8.57 -10.02
N HIS A 363 -25.08 8.24 -9.59
CA HIS A 363 -24.25 7.21 -10.24
C HIS A 363 -24.10 5.95 -9.39
N ASN A 364 -25.04 5.69 -8.48
CA ASN A 364 -25.07 4.48 -7.65
C ASN A 364 -25.59 3.27 -8.46
N PHE A 365 -24.89 2.93 -9.52
CA PHE A 365 -25.08 1.66 -10.21
C PHE A 365 -24.27 0.61 -9.48
N GLU A 366 -24.87 -0.56 -9.23
CA GLU A 366 -24.09 -1.77 -8.94
C GLU A 366 -23.29 -2.07 -10.21
N LEU A 367 -22.07 -1.54 -10.27
CA LEU A 367 -21.13 -1.99 -11.28
C LEU A 367 -20.87 -3.45 -10.96
N ASP A 368 -21.35 -4.32 -11.82
CA ASP A 368 -20.89 -5.71 -11.82
C ASP A 368 -19.38 -5.67 -11.70
N GLU A 369 -18.85 -6.37 -10.73
CA GLU A 369 -17.41 -6.43 -10.54
C GLU A 369 -16.76 -6.89 -11.88
N TYR A 370 -16.21 -8.09 -11.91
CA TYR A 370 -15.68 -8.72 -13.13
C TYR A 370 -16.55 -9.90 -13.59
N LEU A 371 -17.52 -10.27 -12.78
CA LEU A 371 -18.60 -11.22 -13.04
C LEU A 371 -19.87 -10.73 -12.35
N PRO A 372 -21.06 -11.04 -12.86
CA PRO A 372 -22.32 -10.82 -12.17
C PRO A 372 -22.32 -11.44 -10.78
N LEU A 373 -22.93 -10.78 -9.81
CA LEU A 373 -22.85 -11.13 -8.38
C LEU A 373 -23.34 -12.56 -8.10
N ASP A 374 -24.41 -13.01 -8.76
CA ASP A 374 -24.94 -14.36 -8.68
C ASP A 374 -23.91 -15.41 -9.15
N THR A 375 -23.29 -15.18 -10.30
CA THR A 375 -22.22 -16.02 -10.87
C THR A 375 -20.99 -16.03 -9.98
N LEU A 376 -20.58 -14.86 -9.48
CA LEU A 376 -19.41 -14.72 -8.60
C LEU A 376 -19.63 -15.48 -7.28
N ASN A 377 -20.78 -15.29 -6.63
CA ASN A 377 -21.11 -15.96 -5.39
C ASN A 377 -21.15 -17.49 -5.56
N TRP A 378 -21.72 -17.97 -6.66
CA TRP A 378 -21.73 -19.40 -6.97
C TRP A 378 -20.31 -19.95 -7.13
N CYS A 379 -19.43 -19.26 -7.89
CA CYS A 379 -18.05 -19.65 -8.06
C CYS A 379 -17.30 -19.67 -6.70
N GLN A 380 -17.49 -18.66 -5.87
CA GLN A 380 -16.87 -18.59 -4.55
C GLN A 380 -17.31 -19.75 -3.64
N GLN A 381 -18.60 -20.06 -3.59
CA GLN A 381 -19.12 -21.20 -2.82
C GLN A 381 -18.50 -22.52 -3.27
N LYS A 382 -18.36 -22.74 -4.59
CA LYS A 382 -17.72 -23.95 -5.14
C LYS A 382 -16.26 -24.04 -4.75
N LEU A 383 -15.53 -22.94 -4.83
CA LEU A 383 -14.12 -22.89 -4.44
C LEU A 383 -13.95 -23.15 -2.92
N GLN A 384 -14.77 -22.52 -2.09
CA GLN A 384 -14.74 -22.71 -0.64
C GLN A 384 -15.00 -24.17 -0.23
N SER A 385 -15.94 -24.84 -0.89
CA SER A 385 -16.24 -26.24 -0.61
C SER A 385 -15.07 -27.20 -0.83
N GLN A 386 -14.02 -26.75 -1.54
CA GLN A 386 -12.80 -27.50 -1.82
C GLN A 386 -11.54 -26.91 -1.15
N GLY A 387 -11.71 -25.92 -0.27
CA GLY A 387 -10.59 -25.28 0.43
C GLY A 387 -9.78 -24.27 -0.42
N PHE A 388 -10.34 -23.82 -1.56
CA PHE A 388 -9.69 -22.83 -2.44
C PHE A 388 -10.10 -21.39 -2.09
N GLU A 389 -10.14 -21.01 -0.80
CA GLU A 389 -10.66 -19.70 -0.38
C GLU A 389 -9.70 -18.52 -0.65
N ARG A 390 -8.40 -18.75 -0.56
CA ARG A 390 -7.38 -17.69 -0.67
C ARG A 390 -6.16 -18.17 -1.42
N ILE A 391 -6.32 -18.34 -2.72
CA ILE A 391 -5.24 -18.84 -3.58
C ILE A 391 -4.31 -17.68 -3.97
N LYS A 392 -3.01 -17.88 -3.78
CA LYS A 392 -1.97 -16.94 -4.22
C LYS A 392 -1.21 -17.48 -5.43
N LEU A 393 -0.58 -16.56 -6.16
CA LEU A 393 0.21 -16.92 -7.34
C LEU A 393 1.36 -17.87 -7.03
N GLU A 394 1.92 -17.78 -5.81
CA GLU A 394 3.03 -18.61 -5.34
C GLU A 394 2.64 -19.95 -4.70
N ASP A 395 1.34 -20.23 -4.54
CA ASP A 395 0.89 -21.42 -3.85
C ASP A 395 1.06 -22.67 -4.71
N LEU A 396 1.68 -23.69 -4.12
CA LEU A 396 1.85 -25.01 -4.69
C LEU A 396 1.11 -26.04 -3.82
N ASN A 397 0.55 -27.07 -4.46
CA ASN A 397 -0.03 -28.20 -3.74
C ASN A 397 1.08 -29.18 -3.24
N GLU A 398 0.68 -30.26 -2.60
CA GLU A 398 1.58 -31.30 -2.09
C GLU A 398 2.43 -31.97 -3.18
N HIS A 399 1.99 -31.91 -4.43
CA HIS A 399 2.69 -32.47 -5.60
C HIS A 399 3.56 -31.44 -6.34
N GLY A 400 3.66 -30.20 -5.82
CA GLY A 400 4.45 -29.13 -6.44
C GLY A 400 3.76 -28.45 -7.63
N GLU A 401 2.46 -28.71 -7.85
CA GLU A 401 1.69 -28.05 -8.90
C GLU A 401 1.08 -26.74 -8.41
N ARG A 402 0.86 -25.80 -9.32
CA ARG A 402 0.27 -24.50 -8.99
C ARG A 402 -1.18 -24.64 -8.55
N THR A 403 -1.46 -24.31 -7.30
CA THR A 403 -2.80 -24.42 -6.70
C THR A 403 -3.88 -23.69 -7.51
N HIS A 404 -3.56 -22.48 -8.02
CA HIS A 404 -4.50 -21.71 -8.85
C HIS A 404 -4.85 -22.41 -10.18
N PHE A 405 -3.94 -23.19 -10.76
CA PHE A 405 -4.24 -23.96 -11.97
C PHE A 405 -5.22 -25.10 -11.69
N ILE A 406 -5.03 -25.80 -10.60
CA ILE A 406 -5.92 -26.89 -10.20
C ILE A 406 -7.32 -26.35 -9.85
N ALA A 407 -7.37 -25.22 -9.12
CA ALA A 407 -8.63 -24.55 -8.83
C ALA A 407 -9.34 -24.09 -10.09
N TYR A 408 -8.60 -23.59 -11.09
CA TYR A 408 -9.17 -23.22 -12.39
C TYR A 408 -9.78 -24.40 -13.12
N LEU A 409 -9.07 -25.53 -13.23
CA LEU A 409 -9.59 -26.74 -13.87
C LEU A 409 -10.82 -27.28 -13.13
N TYR A 410 -10.76 -27.37 -11.81
CA TYR A 410 -11.89 -27.78 -10.99
C TYR A 410 -13.11 -26.88 -11.21
N LEU A 411 -12.96 -25.57 -11.09
CA LEU A 411 -14.07 -24.63 -11.25
C LEU A 411 -14.66 -24.68 -12.66
N ARG A 412 -13.84 -24.72 -13.68
CA ARG A 412 -14.27 -24.89 -15.08
C ARG A 412 -15.14 -26.13 -15.26
N ASP A 413 -14.72 -27.25 -14.69
CA ASP A 413 -15.47 -28.53 -14.83
C ASP A 413 -16.79 -28.46 -14.05
N GLN A 414 -16.83 -27.82 -12.89
CA GLN A 414 -18.07 -27.55 -12.14
C GLN A 414 -19.03 -26.64 -12.93
N ILE A 415 -18.53 -25.58 -13.57
CA ILE A 415 -19.34 -24.69 -14.40
C ILE A 415 -19.91 -25.44 -15.62
N ASN A 416 -19.12 -26.27 -16.29
CA ASN A 416 -19.59 -27.10 -17.39
C ASN A 416 -20.73 -28.03 -16.98
N LEU A 417 -20.58 -28.69 -15.81
CA LEU A 417 -21.62 -29.56 -15.26
C LEU A 417 -22.89 -28.75 -14.92
N HIS A 418 -22.75 -27.59 -14.32
CA HIS A 418 -23.88 -26.73 -13.94
C HIS A 418 -24.65 -26.25 -15.18
N ILE A 419 -23.95 -25.84 -16.24
CA ILE A 419 -24.55 -25.43 -17.51
C ILE A 419 -25.27 -26.63 -18.17
N ALA A 420 -24.65 -27.80 -18.17
CA ALA A 420 -25.25 -29.02 -18.77
C ALA A 420 -26.51 -29.46 -18.05
N THR A 421 -26.63 -29.24 -16.75
CA THR A 421 -27.82 -29.56 -15.94
C THR A 421 -28.88 -28.47 -15.94
N GLN A 422 -28.66 -27.35 -16.62
CA GLN A 422 -29.54 -26.17 -16.65
C GLN A 422 -29.99 -25.72 -15.24
N SER A 423 -29.06 -25.78 -14.27
CA SER A 423 -29.33 -25.45 -12.87
C SER A 423 -29.32 -23.94 -12.65
N GLU A 424 -30.04 -23.47 -11.62
CA GLU A 424 -29.98 -22.06 -11.18
C GLU A 424 -28.85 -21.84 -10.16
N PRO A 425 -28.23 -20.64 -10.14
CA PRO A 425 -28.46 -19.50 -11.04
C PRO A 425 -27.87 -19.72 -12.43
N GLN A 426 -28.41 -19.05 -13.45
CA GLN A 426 -27.79 -19.06 -14.78
C GLN A 426 -26.45 -18.34 -14.76
N LEU A 427 -25.37 -19.10 -14.95
CA LEU A 427 -24.02 -18.53 -14.95
C LEU A 427 -23.76 -17.75 -16.24
N ARG A 428 -23.29 -16.51 -16.10
CA ARG A 428 -23.05 -15.59 -17.22
C ARG A 428 -21.84 -14.69 -16.98
N GLU A 429 -21.36 -14.08 -18.02
CA GLU A 429 -20.40 -12.94 -17.94
C GLU A 429 -21.17 -11.63 -17.84
N CYS A 430 -20.47 -10.57 -17.41
CA CYS A 430 -21.00 -9.21 -17.52
C CYS A 430 -21.27 -8.87 -18.97
N GLU A 431 -22.39 -8.25 -19.24
CA GLU A 431 -22.72 -7.75 -20.56
C GLU A 431 -21.69 -6.69 -20.98
N LYS A 432 -21.21 -6.78 -22.21
CA LYS A 432 -20.37 -5.72 -22.75
C LYS A 432 -21.28 -4.53 -23.03
N PRO A 433 -20.84 -3.30 -22.65
CA PRO A 433 -21.60 -2.11 -23.01
C PRO A 433 -21.88 -2.09 -24.50
N THR A 434 -23.14 -1.82 -24.87
CA THR A 434 -23.56 -1.74 -26.26
C THR A 434 -22.87 -0.56 -26.95
N GLN A 435 -22.76 -0.60 -28.29
CA GLN A 435 -22.20 0.54 -29.03
C GLN A 435 -22.99 1.84 -28.81
N GLU A 436 -24.29 1.77 -28.51
CA GLU A 436 -25.12 2.93 -28.14
C GLU A 436 -24.75 3.51 -26.78
N GLU A 437 -24.47 2.69 -25.78
CA GLU A 437 -23.96 3.13 -24.47
C GLU A 437 -22.54 3.69 -24.55
N LEU A 438 -21.75 3.26 -25.53
CA LEU A 438 -20.44 3.83 -25.85
C LEU A 438 -20.55 5.13 -26.65
N HIS A 439 -21.68 5.39 -27.33
CA HIS A 439 -21.94 6.59 -28.16
C HIS A 439 -22.83 7.64 -27.52
N LEU A 440 -23.45 7.38 -26.38
CA LEU A 440 -24.06 8.39 -25.50
C LEU A 440 -22.99 9.21 -24.75
N GLN A 441 -21.85 9.25 -25.32
CA GLN A 441 -20.63 9.87 -24.83
C GLN A 441 -20.25 11.06 -25.72
#